data_edab9b364f3bf19c3c952036c40b32cb
#
_entry.id   edab9b364f3bf19c3c952036c40b32cb
#
_cell.length_a   1.000
_cell.length_b   1.000
_cell.length_c   1.000
_cell.angle_alpha   90.00
_cell.angle_beta   90.00
_cell.angle_gamma   90.00
#
_symmetry.space_group_name_H-M   'P 1'
#
loop_
_entity.id
_entity.type
_entity.pdbx_description
1 polymer ?
#
loop_
_entity_poly.entity_id
_entity_poly.type
_entity_poly.pdbx_seq_one_letter_code
_entity_poly.pdbx_strand_id
1 'polypeptide(L)'
;MAIVRIGLATLIAVLASGAIGGGDAQAFAGFRCGTGRLVEEGDRPPEVQNRCGDPDTADTREEHRTLRKTVWTYVDGVPVGKEVEYTVSVMIDEWTYDLGPHRFIRHLIFEDGRLIRVWTADRGNKG
;
A
#
# COMPACT_ATOMS: atom_id res chain seq x y z
N MET A 1 39.71 35.81 11.80
CA MET A 1 39.46 35.53 11.63
C MET A 1 38.82 34.73 11.35
N ALA A 2 38.74 34.47 11.34
CA ALA A 2 38.23 33.85 11.18
C ALA A 2 37.53 33.06 10.99
N ILE A 3 37.21 33.08 10.98
CA ILE A 3 36.62 32.42 10.88
C ILE A 3 35.86 31.70 10.43
N VAL A 4 35.73 31.54 10.30
CA VAL A 4 35.09 30.98 9.97
C VAL A 4 34.59 30.04 9.79
N ARG A 5 34.39 29.93 9.86
CA ARG A 5 34.13 29.11 9.78
C ARG A 5 33.30 28.42 9.60
N ILE A 6 33.11 28.29 9.52
CA ILE A 6 32.51 27.73 9.48
C ILE A 6 31.76 27.03 9.18
N GLY A 7 31.49 26.96 9.00
CA GLY A 7 30.71 26.33 8.85
C GLY A 7 30.28 25.52 8.53
N LEU A 8 30.47 25.26 8.50
CA LEU A 8 30.12 24.51 8.25
C LEU A 8 29.33 23.76 8.21
N ALA A 9 29.03 23.70 8.27
CA ALA A 9 28.41 23.05 8.29
C ALA A 9 27.69 22.37 8.00
N THR A 10 27.55 22.30 7.91
CA THR A 10 26.89 21.69 7.77
C THR A 10 26.24 20.85 7.40
N LEU A 11 26.23 20.66 7.31
CA LEU A 11 25.74 20.02 7.04
C LEU A 11 25.04 19.21 6.92
N ILE A 12 24.72 18.99 6.95
CA ILE A 12 24.19 18.26 6.94
C ILE A 12 23.45 17.61 6.71
N ALA A 13 23.20 17.59 6.67
CA ALA A 13 22.54 16.99 6.61
C ALA A 13 21.92 16.29 6.24
N VAL A 14 21.84 16.12 6.08
CA VAL A 14 21.25 15.51 5.84
C VAL A 14 20.73 14.66 5.71
N LEU A 15 20.67 14.55 5.68
CA LEU A 15 20.27 13.89 5.67
C LEU A 15 19.61 13.14 5.71
N ALA A 16 19.45 13.08 5.77
CA ALA A 16 18.87 12.44 6.00
C ALA A 16 18.10 11.99 5.66
N SER A 17 18.04 12.10 5.53
CA SER A 17 17.32 11.72 5.41
C SER A 17 16.87 10.92 5.01
N GLY A 18 16.92 10.71 4.65
CA GLY A 18 16.44 10.02 4.30
C GLY A 18 16.02 9.16 4.57
N ALA A 19 16.23 9.04 4.82
CA ALA A 19 15.89 8.10 5.15
C ALA A 19 14.82 7.70 5.23
N ILE A 20 14.69 7.95 5.39
CA ILE A 20 13.77 7.65 5.61
C ILE A 20 13.09 6.96 4.97
N GLY A 21 13.02 7.23 4.44
CA GLY A 21 12.20 6.72 3.81
C GLY A 21 12.11 5.43 3.81
N GLY A 22 12.98 5.05 3.96
CA GLY A 22 12.96 3.80 3.81
C GLY A 22 11.85 3.12 4.16
N GLY A 23 11.43 3.45 5.06
CA GLY A 23 10.49 2.68 5.49
C GLY A 23 9.67 2.06 4.57
N ASP A 24 9.61 2.58 3.64
CA ASP A 24 8.75 2.14 2.87
C ASP A 24 8.90 0.94 2.29
N ALA A 25 9.59 0.20 2.73
CA ALA A 25 9.67 -1.12 2.33
C ALA A 25 8.38 -1.82 2.19
N GLN A 26 7.35 -1.20 2.55
CA GLN A 26 6.09 -1.80 2.44
C GLN A 26 5.60 -1.86 1.05
N ALA A 27 6.09 -1.12 0.16
CA ALA A 27 5.65 -1.14 -1.21
C ALA A 27 5.95 -2.51 -1.78
N PHE A 28 5.01 -3.12 -2.44
CA PHE A 28 5.31 -4.37 -3.09
C PHE A 28 5.76 -4.12 -4.52
N ALA A 29 6.55 -5.03 -5.01
CA ALA A 29 7.13 -4.89 -6.31
C ALA A 29 6.29 -5.47 -7.43
N GLY A 30 5.13 -5.96 -7.13
CA GLY A 30 4.34 -6.66 -8.12
C GLY A 30 4.73 -8.12 -8.22
N PHE A 31 4.01 -8.87 -9.03
CA PHE A 31 4.34 -10.28 -9.25
C PHE A 31 3.94 -10.69 -10.66
N ARG A 32 4.48 -11.80 -11.10
CA ARG A 32 4.09 -12.38 -12.39
C ARG A 32 3.16 -13.55 -12.16
N CYS A 33 2.01 -13.52 -12.82
CA CYS A 33 1.05 -14.62 -12.74
C CYS A 33 1.46 -15.76 -13.67
N GLY A 34 0.65 -16.82 -13.68
CA GLY A 34 1.00 -18.02 -14.44
C GLY A 34 1.23 -17.78 -15.91
N THR A 35 0.64 -16.73 -16.48
CA THR A 35 0.86 -16.38 -17.88
C THR A 35 2.18 -15.63 -18.10
N GLY A 36 2.90 -15.30 -17.04
CA GLY A 36 4.13 -14.52 -17.11
C GLY A 36 3.92 -13.03 -17.13
N ARG A 37 2.68 -12.57 -17.10
CA ARG A 37 2.39 -11.15 -17.15
C ARG A 37 2.52 -10.52 -15.77
N LEU A 38 2.95 -9.28 -15.74
CA LEU A 38 3.21 -8.57 -14.51
C LEU A 38 1.95 -7.90 -13.97
N VAL A 39 1.75 -8.04 -12.67
CA VAL A 39 0.68 -7.37 -11.93
C VAL A 39 1.35 -6.41 -10.96
N GLU A 40 0.85 -5.19 -10.89
CA GLU A 40 1.47 -4.15 -10.09
C GLU A 40 0.48 -3.47 -9.16
N GLU A 41 1.00 -2.82 -8.15
CA GLU A 41 0.19 -2.04 -7.22
C GLU A 41 -0.59 -0.98 -8.00
N GLY A 42 -1.85 -0.83 -7.64
CA GLY A 42 -2.73 0.10 -8.31
C GLY A 42 -3.55 -0.51 -9.44
N ASP A 43 -3.23 -1.72 -9.85
CA ASP A 43 -3.99 -2.39 -10.91
C ASP A 43 -5.42 -2.65 -10.45
N ARG A 44 -6.33 -2.65 -11.39
CA ARG A 44 -7.74 -2.92 -11.12
C ARG A 44 -8.05 -4.38 -11.35
N PRO A 45 -9.09 -4.94 -10.69
CA PRO A 45 -9.45 -6.33 -10.88
C PRO A 45 -9.62 -6.74 -12.35
N PRO A 46 -10.31 -5.97 -13.20
CA PRO A 46 -10.42 -6.37 -14.61
C PRO A 46 -9.08 -6.46 -15.32
N GLU A 47 -8.14 -5.60 -14.97
CA GLU A 47 -6.81 -5.63 -15.57
C GLU A 47 -6.06 -6.88 -15.15
N VAL A 48 -6.15 -7.24 -13.88
CA VAL A 48 -5.51 -8.45 -13.37
C VAL A 48 -6.14 -9.68 -13.99
N GLN A 49 -7.46 -9.70 -14.09
CA GLN A 49 -8.15 -10.83 -14.69
C GLN A 49 -7.78 -10.98 -16.16
N ASN A 50 -7.63 -9.89 -16.87
CA ASN A 50 -7.26 -9.92 -18.26
C ASN A 50 -5.84 -10.48 -18.46
N ARG A 51 -4.94 -10.20 -17.54
CA ARG A 51 -3.55 -10.66 -17.64
C ARG A 51 -3.38 -12.07 -17.10
N CYS A 52 -4.06 -12.40 -16.04
CA CYS A 52 -3.80 -13.62 -15.27
C CYS A 52 -4.91 -14.66 -15.35
N GLY A 53 -6.05 -14.31 -15.92
CA GLY A 53 -7.20 -15.19 -15.91
C GLY A 53 -7.95 -15.11 -14.61
N ASP A 54 -8.94 -15.99 -14.45
CA ASP A 54 -9.76 -15.97 -13.25
C ASP A 54 -8.97 -16.43 -12.05
N PRO A 55 -9.18 -15.83 -10.90
CA PRO A 55 -8.54 -16.32 -9.67
C PRO A 55 -9.15 -17.67 -9.26
N ASP A 56 -8.41 -18.41 -8.46
CA ASP A 56 -8.94 -19.67 -7.93
C ASP A 56 -10.02 -19.43 -6.90
N THR A 57 -9.87 -18.38 -6.12
CA THR A 57 -10.94 -17.93 -5.22
C THR A 57 -11.00 -16.42 -5.25
N ALA A 58 -12.19 -15.90 -4.98
CA ALA A 58 -12.43 -14.47 -4.93
C ALA A 58 -13.48 -14.21 -3.86
N ASP A 59 -13.11 -13.44 -2.86
CA ASP A 59 -14.00 -13.07 -1.77
C ASP A 59 -14.11 -11.56 -1.71
N THR A 60 -15.30 -11.08 -1.43
CA THR A 60 -15.55 -9.64 -1.27
C THR A 60 -16.12 -9.41 0.12
N ARG A 61 -15.61 -8.40 0.80
CA ARG A 61 -16.16 -8.01 2.09
C ARG A 61 -16.08 -6.51 2.25
N GLU A 62 -16.87 -6.01 3.15
CA GLU A 62 -16.85 -4.60 3.51
C GLU A 62 -16.18 -4.47 4.87
N GLU A 63 -15.25 -3.55 4.98
CA GLU A 63 -14.60 -3.25 6.25
C GLU A 63 -14.91 -1.82 6.64
N HIS A 64 -15.12 -1.60 7.93
CA HIS A 64 -15.32 -0.26 8.45
C HIS A 64 -14.04 0.15 9.17
N ARG A 65 -13.55 1.32 8.82
CA ARG A 65 -12.33 1.85 9.41
C ARG A 65 -12.61 3.17 10.07
N THR A 66 -12.06 3.35 11.27
CA THR A 66 -12.13 4.61 11.97
C THR A 66 -10.87 5.40 11.67
N LEU A 67 -11.06 6.58 11.15
CA LEU A 67 -9.97 7.48 10.79
C LEU A 67 -10.09 8.75 11.60
N ARG A 68 -9.05 9.54 11.62
CA ARG A 68 -9.03 10.82 12.32
C ARG A 68 -8.64 11.91 11.37
N LYS A 69 -9.22 13.08 11.59
CA LYS A 69 -8.83 14.25 10.84
C LYS A 69 -8.96 15.48 11.74
N THR A 70 -8.26 16.53 11.39
CA THR A 70 -8.36 17.79 12.10
C THR A 70 -9.36 18.67 11.36
N VAL A 71 -10.38 19.15 12.09
CA VAL A 71 -11.35 20.10 11.57
C VAL A 71 -11.00 21.45 12.15
N TRP A 72 -10.91 22.45 11.28
CA TRP A 72 -10.51 23.79 11.70
C TRP A 72 -11.73 24.68 11.79
N THR A 73 -11.82 25.42 12.89
CA THR A 73 -12.86 26.41 13.08
C THR A 73 -12.20 27.69 13.55
N TYR A 74 -12.97 28.78 13.55
CA TYR A 74 -12.43 30.04 14.01
C TYR A 74 -13.21 30.47 15.25
N VAL A 75 -12.45 30.80 16.31
CA VAL A 75 -13.04 31.32 17.55
C VAL A 75 -12.43 32.69 17.72
N ASP A 76 -13.27 33.72 17.66
CA ASP A 76 -12.84 35.12 17.76
C ASP A 76 -11.71 35.42 16.77
N GLY A 77 -11.84 34.91 15.56
CA GLY A 77 -10.86 35.15 14.51
C GLY A 77 -9.59 34.32 14.58
N VAL A 78 -9.51 33.44 15.56
CA VAL A 78 -8.32 32.58 15.74
C VAL A 78 -8.65 31.17 15.28
N PRO A 79 -7.80 30.59 14.41
CA PRO A 79 -8.03 29.20 13.98
C PRO A 79 -7.80 28.23 15.14
N VAL A 80 -8.75 27.33 15.34
CA VAL A 80 -8.67 26.30 16.36
C VAL A 80 -8.87 24.96 15.69
N GLY A 81 -7.92 24.05 15.86
CA GLY A 81 -8.01 22.70 15.31
C GLY A 81 -8.63 21.75 16.31
N LYS A 82 -9.53 20.93 15.84
CA LYS A 82 -10.16 19.90 16.66
C LYS A 82 -10.03 18.58 15.93
N GLU A 83 -9.53 17.58 16.63
CA GLU A 83 -9.42 16.26 16.06
C GLU A 83 -10.75 15.54 16.18
N VAL A 84 -11.25 15.01 15.09
CA VAL A 84 -12.49 14.26 15.08
C VAL A 84 -12.26 12.89 14.47
N GLU A 85 -13.03 11.92 14.93
CA GLU A 85 -13.01 10.58 14.36
C GLU A 85 -14.20 10.42 13.43
N TYR A 86 -13.98 9.67 12.37
CA TYR A 86 -15.08 9.35 11.46
C TYR A 86 -14.85 7.94 10.91
N THR A 87 -15.93 7.31 10.49
CA THR A 87 -15.88 5.94 10.00
C THR A 87 -16.12 5.94 8.50
N VAL A 88 -15.33 5.18 7.78
CA VAL A 88 -15.51 4.97 6.36
C VAL A 88 -15.69 3.49 6.08
N SER A 89 -16.38 3.17 5.01
CA SER A 89 -16.53 1.81 4.53
C SER A 89 -15.59 1.61 3.36
N VAL A 90 -14.89 0.49 3.37
CA VAL A 90 -13.95 0.14 2.32
C VAL A 90 -14.34 -1.23 1.79
N MET A 91 -14.47 -1.36 0.48
CA MET A 91 -14.73 -2.66 -0.13
C MET A 91 -13.41 -3.36 -0.36
N ILE A 92 -13.31 -4.56 0.16
CA ILE A 92 -12.11 -5.38 0.04
C ILE A 92 -12.43 -6.59 -0.84
N ASP A 93 -11.64 -6.75 -1.90
CA ASP A 93 -11.69 -7.97 -2.69
C ASP A 93 -10.40 -8.71 -2.46
N GLU A 94 -10.50 -9.95 -2.08
CA GLU A 94 -9.33 -10.79 -1.87
C GLU A 94 -9.36 -11.94 -2.86
N TRP A 95 -8.37 -11.97 -3.73
CA TRP A 95 -8.25 -12.99 -4.77
C TRP A 95 -7.06 -13.89 -4.46
N THR A 96 -7.22 -15.16 -4.79
CA THR A 96 -6.17 -16.14 -4.58
C THR A 96 -5.84 -16.81 -5.90
N TYR A 97 -4.55 -16.85 -6.21
CA TYR A 97 -4.04 -17.58 -7.36
C TYR A 97 -3.14 -18.70 -6.86
N ASP A 98 -3.52 -19.93 -7.19
CA ASP A 98 -2.71 -21.10 -6.87
C ASP A 98 -1.95 -21.46 -8.15
N LEU A 99 -0.66 -21.22 -8.13
CA LEU A 99 0.17 -21.38 -9.32
C LEU A 99 0.84 -22.75 -9.41
N GLY A 100 0.41 -23.69 -8.59
CA GLY A 100 0.89 -25.06 -8.64
C GLY A 100 1.80 -25.42 -7.48
N PRO A 101 2.16 -26.71 -7.35
CA PRO A 101 2.87 -27.20 -6.17
C PRO A 101 4.30 -26.69 -6.04
N HIS A 102 4.85 -26.14 -7.11
CA HIS A 102 6.22 -25.62 -7.07
C HIS A 102 6.26 -24.11 -6.92
N ARG A 103 5.13 -23.48 -6.68
CA ARG A 103 5.04 -22.03 -6.57
C ARG A 103 4.18 -21.68 -5.37
N PHE A 104 4.43 -20.53 -4.78
CA PHE A 104 3.64 -20.08 -3.64
C PHE A 104 2.28 -19.60 -4.10
N ILE A 105 1.27 -19.79 -3.26
CA ILE A 105 -0.04 -19.23 -3.48
C ILE A 105 0.08 -17.72 -3.30
N ARG A 106 -0.53 -16.97 -4.21
CA ARG A 106 -0.53 -15.51 -4.16
C ARG A 106 -1.92 -15.01 -3.76
N HIS A 107 -1.92 -14.15 -2.79
CA HIS A 107 -3.16 -13.50 -2.34
C HIS A 107 -3.07 -12.03 -2.72
N LEU A 108 -4.08 -11.56 -3.42
CA LEU A 108 -4.16 -10.19 -3.88
C LEU A 108 -5.26 -9.49 -3.11
N ILE A 109 -4.94 -8.34 -2.55
CA ILE A 109 -5.92 -7.55 -1.81
C ILE A 109 -6.20 -6.27 -2.59
N PHE A 110 -7.45 -6.10 -2.99
CA PHE A 110 -7.90 -4.87 -3.65
C PHE A 110 -8.74 -4.08 -2.66
N GLU A 111 -8.47 -2.79 -2.56
CA GLU A 111 -9.31 -1.88 -1.79
C GLU A 111 -9.97 -0.90 -2.74
N ASP A 112 -11.29 -0.85 -2.71
CA ASP A 112 -12.08 0.03 -3.57
C ASP A 112 -11.62 -0.04 -5.02
N GLY A 113 -11.36 -1.27 -5.48
CA GLY A 113 -11.04 -1.51 -6.87
C GLY A 113 -9.59 -1.27 -7.26
N ARG A 114 -8.68 -1.17 -6.31
CA ARG A 114 -7.26 -1.00 -6.60
C ARG A 114 -6.42 -2.00 -5.82
N LEU A 115 -5.49 -2.65 -6.49
CA LEU A 115 -4.58 -3.60 -5.84
C LEU A 115 -3.66 -2.84 -4.91
N ILE A 116 -3.70 -3.20 -3.62
CA ILE A 116 -2.89 -2.53 -2.61
C ILE A 116 -1.82 -3.44 -2.03
N ARG A 117 -1.98 -4.75 -2.15
CA ARG A 117 -1.04 -5.67 -1.54
C ARG A 117 -1.09 -7.03 -2.21
N VAL A 118 0.06 -7.66 -2.32
CA VAL A 118 0.18 -9.05 -2.70
C VAL A 118 0.98 -9.74 -1.59
N TRP A 119 0.49 -10.86 -1.10
CA TRP A 119 1.25 -11.63 -0.14
C TRP A 119 1.24 -13.10 -0.54
N THR A 120 2.19 -13.84 -0.02
CA THR A 120 2.37 -15.24 -0.38
C THR A 120 2.08 -16.13 0.80
N ALA A 121 1.58 -17.31 0.51
CA ALA A 121 1.30 -18.30 1.51
C ALA A 121 2.02 -19.59 1.13
N ASP A 122 1.51 -20.71 1.61
CA ASP A 122 2.10 -22.00 1.32
C ASP A 122 2.08 -22.30 -0.17
N ARG A 123 2.82 -23.31 -0.57
CA ARG A 123 2.85 -23.71 -1.96
C ARG A 123 1.50 -24.21 -2.40
N GLY A 124 1.22 -24.04 -3.68
CA GLY A 124 -0.03 -24.45 -4.23
C GLY A 124 -0.20 -25.96 -4.31
N ASN A 125 -1.45 -26.36 -4.51
CA ASN A 125 -1.79 -27.77 -4.60
C ASN A 125 -2.15 -28.20 -6.01
N LYS A 126 -2.24 -27.28 -6.94
CA LYS A 126 -2.58 -27.66 -8.29
C LYS A 126 -1.41 -28.35 -8.95
N GLY A 127 -1.67 -29.46 -9.52
CA GLY A 127 -0.64 -30.23 -10.20
C GLY A 127 -0.38 -29.79 -11.61
#